data_5d091314c650c298a95929cb0abe2040
#
_entry.id   5d091314c650c298a95929cb0abe2040
#
_cell.length_a   1.000
_cell.length_b   1.000
_cell.length_c   1.000
_cell.angle_alpha   90.00
_cell.angle_beta   90.00
_cell.angle_gamma   90.00
#
_symmetry.space_group_name_H-M   'P 1'
#
loop_
_entity.id
_entity.type
_entity.pdbx_description
1 polymer ?
#
loop_
_entity_poly.entity_id
_entity_poly.type
_entity_poly.pdbx_seq_one_letter_code
_entity_poly.pdbx_strand_id
1 'polypeptide(L)'
;MKVHDIVIHYTATFPDQEVTAQIVRDWHLARNFRDIGYHYLIRRDGTVERGRPETEAGAHVMGQNANKLGVAWAGGLERATGVNVGVWNPTPAQEASMGRLLGELLERHPGARVVGHRDLAATQCPGGDAGAWWSAWQAKQKAPAPTGLAAWFAALASIFNRRT
;
A
#
# COMPACT_ATOMS: atom_id res chain seq x y z
N MET A 1 -10.96 -5.55 -17.30
CA MET A 1 -11.83 -4.62 -16.52
C MET A 1 -11.30 -3.20 -16.70
N LYS A 2 -12.17 -2.19 -16.93
CA LYS A 2 -11.74 -0.78 -16.92
C LYS A 2 -11.57 -0.36 -15.45
N VAL A 3 -10.36 0.03 -15.03
CA VAL A 3 -10.08 0.43 -13.66
C VAL A 3 -10.28 1.94 -13.51
N HIS A 4 -11.04 2.36 -12.50
CA HIS A 4 -11.27 3.77 -12.17
C HIS A 4 -10.50 4.20 -10.91
N ASP A 5 -10.38 3.31 -9.94
CA ASP A 5 -9.67 3.60 -8.68
C ASP A 5 -8.70 2.46 -8.33
N ILE A 6 -7.53 2.83 -7.83
CA ILE A 6 -6.60 1.96 -7.14
C ILE A 6 -6.71 2.30 -5.67
N VAL A 7 -7.24 1.37 -4.89
CA VAL A 7 -7.60 1.59 -3.49
C VAL A 7 -6.52 1.04 -2.59
N ILE A 8 -5.93 1.89 -1.77
CA ILE A 8 -4.92 1.51 -0.79
C ILE A 8 -5.58 1.05 0.50
N HIS A 9 -5.07 -0.08 1.00
CA HIS A 9 -5.47 -0.72 2.26
C HIS A 9 -4.28 -1.05 3.13
N TYR A 10 -4.53 -1.27 4.40
CA TYR A 10 -3.66 -2.05 5.29
C TYR A 10 -4.31 -3.41 5.60
N THR A 11 -3.52 -4.35 6.13
CA THR A 11 -4.04 -5.66 6.57
C THR A 11 -4.63 -5.63 8.00
N ALA A 12 -4.54 -4.52 8.70
CA ALA A 12 -4.89 -4.37 10.12
C ALA A 12 -4.13 -5.39 10.99
N THR A 13 -2.82 -5.44 10.83
CA THR A 13 -1.90 -6.30 11.58
C THR A 13 -0.83 -5.48 12.28
N PHE A 14 -0.24 -6.04 13.33
CA PHE A 14 0.90 -5.42 14.02
C PHE A 14 2.20 -5.58 13.23
N PRO A 15 3.21 -4.70 13.44
CA PRO A 15 4.46 -4.73 12.70
C PRO A 15 5.29 -6.01 12.85
N ASP A 16 5.12 -6.75 13.94
CA ASP A 16 5.81 -8.00 14.26
C ASP A 16 5.10 -9.26 13.71
N GLN A 17 3.94 -9.10 13.10
CA GLN A 17 3.23 -10.21 12.47
C GLN A 17 3.73 -10.46 11.06
N GLU A 18 4.03 -11.71 10.74
CA GLU A 18 4.26 -12.11 9.36
C GLU A 18 2.93 -12.13 8.61
N VAL A 19 2.89 -11.48 7.45
CA VAL A 19 1.71 -11.41 6.59
C VAL A 19 2.13 -11.62 5.14
N THR A 20 1.63 -12.70 4.55
CA THR A 20 1.78 -13.03 3.13
C THR A 20 0.42 -13.02 2.43
N ALA A 21 0.41 -13.01 1.10
CA ALA A 21 -0.84 -13.12 0.33
C ALA A 21 -1.57 -14.44 0.64
N GLN A 22 -0.83 -15.53 0.92
CA GLN A 22 -1.44 -16.80 1.31
C GLN A 22 -2.12 -16.70 2.68
N ILE A 23 -1.48 -16.12 3.68
CA ILE A 23 -2.06 -15.91 5.01
C ILE A 23 -3.34 -15.06 4.91
N VAL A 24 -3.31 -13.96 4.14
CA VAL A 24 -4.49 -13.11 3.94
C VAL A 24 -5.59 -13.85 3.18
N ARG A 25 -5.22 -14.70 2.21
CA ARG A 25 -6.18 -15.58 1.50
C ARG A 25 -6.89 -16.50 2.48
N ASP A 26 -6.15 -17.15 3.37
CA ASP A 26 -6.71 -18.09 4.35
C ASP A 26 -7.67 -17.38 5.32
N TRP A 27 -7.32 -16.17 5.78
CA TRP A 27 -8.24 -15.35 6.59
C TRP A 27 -9.51 -14.98 5.85
N HIS A 28 -9.41 -14.68 4.56
CA HIS A 28 -10.57 -14.32 3.74
C HIS A 28 -11.44 -15.54 3.44
N LEU A 29 -10.85 -16.71 3.13
CA LEU A 29 -11.59 -17.95 2.96
C LEU A 29 -12.33 -18.36 4.24
N ALA A 30 -11.70 -18.22 5.41
CA ALA A 30 -12.35 -18.47 6.70
C ALA A 30 -13.54 -17.52 6.98
N ARG A 31 -13.63 -16.40 6.27
CA ARG A 31 -14.74 -15.43 6.30
C ARG A 31 -15.72 -15.59 5.13
N ASN A 32 -15.71 -16.75 4.47
CA ASN A 32 -16.55 -17.10 3.31
C ASN A 32 -16.31 -16.21 2.06
N PHE A 33 -15.12 -15.65 1.91
CA PHE A 33 -14.72 -15.08 0.62
C PHE A 33 -14.34 -16.23 -0.31
N ARG A 34 -14.53 -16.05 -1.62
CA ARG A 34 -14.14 -17.07 -2.62
C ARG A 34 -12.62 -17.13 -2.83
N ASP A 35 -11.89 -16.06 -2.49
CA ASP A 35 -10.44 -15.91 -2.64
C ASP A 35 -9.98 -14.68 -1.82
N ILE A 36 -8.66 -14.38 -1.79
CA ILE A 36 -8.13 -13.13 -1.27
C ILE A 36 -8.90 -11.93 -1.86
N GLY A 37 -9.22 -10.93 -1.04
CA GLY A 37 -9.97 -9.75 -1.48
C GLY A 37 -9.16 -8.75 -2.29
N TYR A 38 -7.83 -8.73 -2.12
CA TYR A 38 -6.92 -7.78 -2.72
C TYR A 38 -6.32 -8.29 -4.03
N HIS A 39 -5.88 -7.37 -4.90
CA HIS A 39 -5.15 -7.70 -6.12
C HIS A 39 -3.64 -7.78 -5.87
N TYR A 40 -3.16 -7.00 -4.91
CA TYR A 40 -1.76 -6.97 -4.50
C TYR A 40 -1.63 -6.85 -2.98
N LEU A 41 -0.63 -7.54 -2.45
CA LEU A 41 -0.17 -7.40 -1.06
C LEU A 41 1.30 -7.00 -1.05
N ILE A 42 1.65 -6.01 -0.23
CA ILE A 42 3.03 -5.57 -0.02
C ILE A 42 3.46 -5.99 1.38
N ARG A 43 4.40 -6.93 1.46
CA ARG A 43 4.95 -7.43 2.72
C ARG A 43 5.82 -6.37 3.40
N ARG A 44 6.13 -6.57 4.69
CA ARG A 44 6.95 -5.65 5.50
C ARG A 44 8.34 -5.39 4.91
N ASP A 45 8.92 -6.36 4.22
CA ASP A 45 10.21 -6.26 3.51
C ASP A 45 10.11 -5.54 2.15
N GLY A 46 8.90 -5.15 1.74
CA GLY A 46 8.62 -4.52 0.45
C GLY A 46 8.35 -5.51 -0.68
N THR A 47 8.37 -6.83 -0.44
CA THR A 47 7.99 -7.82 -1.45
C THR A 47 6.54 -7.61 -1.87
N VAL A 48 6.30 -7.52 -3.18
CA VAL A 48 4.96 -7.41 -3.76
C VAL A 48 4.47 -8.80 -4.17
N GLU A 49 3.38 -9.23 -3.58
CA GLU A 49 2.73 -10.51 -3.89
C GLU A 49 1.42 -10.28 -4.63
N ARG A 50 1.12 -11.15 -5.59
CA ARG A 50 -0.14 -11.11 -6.33
C ARG A 50 -1.25 -11.82 -5.58
N GLY A 51 -2.43 -11.20 -5.55
CA GLY A 51 -3.68 -11.77 -5.09
C GLY A 51 -4.59 -12.14 -6.25
N ARG A 52 -5.78 -11.50 -6.34
CA ARG A 52 -6.69 -11.68 -7.48
C ARG A 52 -6.11 -11.10 -8.77
N PRO A 53 -6.44 -11.70 -9.93
CA PRO A 53 -6.13 -11.11 -11.24
C PRO A 53 -6.78 -9.72 -11.38
N GLU A 54 -6.10 -8.78 -12.06
CA GLU A 54 -6.65 -7.44 -12.36
C GLU A 54 -7.92 -7.47 -13.24
N THR A 55 -8.18 -8.60 -13.90
CA THR A 55 -9.37 -8.81 -14.73
C THR A 55 -10.63 -9.13 -13.93
N GLU A 56 -10.48 -9.43 -12.64
CA GLU A 56 -11.57 -9.78 -11.73
C GLU A 56 -11.86 -8.65 -10.73
N ALA A 57 -13.10 -8.52 -10.31
CA ALA A 57 -13.43 -7.64 -9.20
C ALA A 57 -12.89 -8.20 -7.88
N GLY A 58 -12.28 -7.33 -7.07
CA GLY A 58 -11.84 -7.67 -5.73
C GLY A 58 -13.00 -7.89 -4.74
N ALA A 59 -12.64 -8.04 -3.47
CA ALA A 59 -13.57 -8.03 -2.35
C ALA A 59 -12.94 -7.24 -1.19
N HIS A 60 -12.71 -5.95 -1.41
CA HIS A 60 -11.97 -5.07 -0.50
C HIS A 60 -12.71 -3.77 -0.16
N VAL A 61 -13.75 -3.39 -0.91
CA VAL A 61 -14.67 -2.29 -0.58
C VAL A 61 -16.09 -2.79 -0.72
N MET A 62 -16.79 -2.99 0.40
CA MET A 62 -18.14 -3.55 0.41
C MET A 62 -19.08 -2.73 -0.48
N GLY A 63 -19.77 -3.41 -1.42
CA GLY A 63 -20.70 -2.80 -2.36
C GLY A 63 -20.08 -1.96 -3.47
N GLN A 64 -18.74 -1.78 -3.50
CA GLN A 64 -18.07 -0.87 -4.43
C GLN A 64 -16.83 -1.47 -5.11
N ASN A 65 -16.74 -2.79 -5.23
CA ASN A 65 -15.55 -3.45 -5.78
C ASN A 65 -15.40 -3.33 -7.31
N ALA A 66 -16.49 -3.04 -8.04
CA ALA A 66 -16.45 -2.93 -9.48
C ALA A 66 -15.48 -1.83 -9.94
N ASN A 67 -14.68 -2.12 -10.97
CA ASN A 67 -13.73 -1.19 -11.58
C ASN A 67 -12.66 -0.65 -10.59
N LYS A 68 -12.30 -1.42 -9.57
CA LYS A 68 -11.30 -1.03 -8.58
C LYS A 68 -10.27 -2.12 -8.37
N LEU A 69 -9.00 -1.72 -8.22
CA LEU A 69 -7.92 -2.58 -7.78
C LEU A 69 -7.62 -2.30 -6.31
N GLY A 70 -7.54 -3.34 -5.49
CA GLY A 70 -7.13 -3.23 -4.10
C GLY A 70 -5.65 -3.55 -3.94
N VAL A 71 -4.89 -2.62 -3.38
CA VAL A 71 -3.49 -2.77 -3.00
C VAL A 71 -3.41 -2.69 -1.48
N ALA A 72 -3.04 -3.76 -0.81
CA ALA A 72 -2.88 -3.79 0.64
C ALA A 72 -1.40 -3.87 1.03
N TRP A 73 -1.04 -3.20 2.11
CA TRP A 73 0.27 -3.36 2.74
C TRP A 73 0.13 -4.03 4.12
N ALA A 74 1.10 -4.88 4.47
CA ALA A 74 1.13 -5.61 5.73
C ALA A 74 1.46 -4.66 6.88
N GLY A 75 0.56 -4.53 7.88
CA GLY A 75 0.69 -3.60 8.99
C GLY A 75 -0.60 -2.84 9.25
N GLY A 76 -0.48 -1.62 9.73
CA GLY A 76 -1.59 -0.68 9.93
C GLY A 76 -2.16 -0.66 11.34
N LEU A 77 -1.63 -1.46 12.27
CA LEU A 77 -1.97 -1.34 13.68
C LEU A 77 -0.76 -0.93 14.51
N GLU A 78 -1.04 -0.23 15.59
CA GLU A 78 -0.08 0.09 16.64
C GLU A 78 -0.67 -0.32 18.00
N ARG A 79 0.18 -0.90 18.87
CA ARG A 79 -0.20 -1.21 20.25
C ARG A 79 -0.12 0.08 21.07
N ALA A 80 -1.14 0.92 20.95
CA ALA A 80 -1.36 1.98 21.92
C ALA A 80 -2.07 1.43 23.16
N THR A 81 -1.96 2.09 24.30
CA THR A 81 -2.49 1.69 25.60
C THR A 81 -3.97 1.27 25.53
N GLY A 82 -4.23 -0.02 25.33
CA GLY A 82 -5.54 -0.67 25.41
C GLY A 82 -6.44 -0.61 24.17
N VAL A 83 -6.03 0.04 23.07
CA VAL A 83 -6.83 0.13 21.83
C VAL A 83 -5.96 -0.11 20.61
N ASN A 84 -6.38 -0.98 19.70
CA ASN A 84 -5.77 -1.14 18.39
C ASN A 84 -6.20 0.03 17.49
N VAL A 85 -5.31 0.98 17.28
CA VAL A 85 -5.56 2.14 16.43
C VAL A 85 -5.00 1.90 15.03
N GLY A 86 -5.79 2.19 14.01
CA GLY A 86 -5.35 2.16 12.62
C GLY A 86 -4.40 3.32 12.32
N VAL A 87 -3.16 3.01 11.95
CA VAL A 87 -2.11 4.00 11.71
C VAL A 87 -1.42 3.78 10.36
N TRP A 88 -0.89 4.87 9.79
CA TRP A 88 -0.02 4.79 8.62
C TRP A 88 1.42 4.52 9.06
N ASN A 89 1.81 3.24 9.08
CA ASN A 89 3.14 2.79 9.50
C ASN A 89 3.82 1.81 8.51
N PRO A 90 3.72 2.04 7.18
CA PRO A 90 4.48 1.24 6.24
C PRO A 90 5.98 1.45 6.46
N THR A 91 6.77 0.40 6.22
CA THR A 91 8.23 0.53 6.19
C THR A 91 8.69 1.34 4.98
N PRO A 92 9.91 1.91 4.99
CA PRO A 92 10.48 2.54 3.78
C PRO A 92 10.51 1.60 2.57
N ALA A 93 10.71 0.29 2.78
CA ALA A 93 10.67 -0.71 1.72
C ALA A 93 9.25 -0.89 1.14
N GLN A 94 8.24 -0.91 2.01
CA GLN A 94 6.83 -0.94 1.58
C GLN A 94 6.45 0.32 0.81
N GLU A 95 6.82 1.49 1.29
CA GLU A 95 6.54 2.76 0.59
C GLU A 95 7.20 2.79 -0.79
N ALA A 96 8.47 2.37 -0.89
CA ALA A 96 9.17 2.31 -2.17
C ALA A 96 8.49 1.34 -3.16
N SER A 97 8.07 0.18 -2.70
CA SER A 97 7.40 -0.82 -3.55
C SER A 97 5.98 -0.40 -3.90
N MET A 98 5.24 0.20 -2.97
CA MET A 98 3.91 0.75 -3.22
C MET A 98 3.96 1.85 -4.28
N GLY A 99 4.91 2.78 -4.14
CA GLY A 99 5.06 3.86 -5.11
C GLY A 99 5.37 3.36 -6.53
N ARG A 100 6.28 2.39 -6.68
CA ARG A 100 6.56 1.77 -7.99
C ARG A 100 5.35 1.04 -8.55
N LEU A 101 4.71 0.19 -7.74
CA LEU A 101 3.52 -0.56 -8.15
C LEU A 101 2.39 0.37 -8.61
N LEU A 102 2.12 1.45 -7.89
CA LEU A 102 1.10 2.43 -8.27
C LEU A 102 1.45 3.13 -9.59
N GLY A 103 2.71 3.46 -9.81
CA GLY A 103 3.17 4.00 -11.10
C GLY A 103 2.86 3.04 -12.25
N GLU A 104 3.27 1.77 -12.13
CA GLU A 104 3.01 0.72 -13.11
C GLU A 104 1.51 0.48 -13.35
N LEU A 105 0.70 0.50 -12.27
CA LEU A 105 -0.75 0.33 -12.36
C LEU A 105 -1.40 1.49 -13.12
N LEU A 106 -0.98 2.73 -12.85
CA LEU A 106 -1.51 3.90 -13.54
C LEU A 106 -1.10 3.95 -15.03
N GLU A 107 0.09 3.44 -15.39
CA GLU A 107 0.48 3.26 -16.79
C GLU A 107 -0.43 2.25 -17.51
N ARG A 108 -0.76 1.12 -16.84
CA ARG A 108 -1.68 0.10 -17.40
C ARG A 108 -3.15 0.54 -17.39
N HIS A 109 -3.52 1.43 -16.49
CA HIS A 109 -4.90 1.91 -16.30
C HIS A 109 -4.96 3.44 -16.35
N PRO A 110 -4.72 4.06 -17.53
CA PRO A 110 -4.70 5.51 -17.65
C PRO A 110 -6.04 6.13 -17.25
N GLY A 111 -5.95 7.17 -16.44
CA GLY A 111 -7.12 7.86 -15.86
C GLY A 111 -7.64 7.26 -14.54
N ALA A 112 -7.06 6.16 -14.06
CA ALA A 112 -7.36 5.67 -12.72
C ALA A 112 -6.82 6.63 -11.63
N ARG A 113 -7.49 6.67 -10.47
CA ARG A 113 -7.10 7.50 -9.33
C ARG A 113 -6.56 6.63 -8.20
N VAL A 114 -5.62 7.15 -7.44
CA VAL A 114 -5.17 6.54 -6.19
C VAL A 114 -5.99 7.13 -5.04
N VAL A 115 -6.66 6.27 -4.29
CA VAL A 115 -7.51 6.63 -3.15
C VAL A 115 -7.26 5.69 -1.97
N GLY A 116 -7.57 6.10 -0.76
CA GLY A 116 -7.60 5.23 0.41
C GLY A 116 -8.97 4.55 0.58
N HIS A 117 -9.03 3.43 1.29
CA HIS A 117 -10.30 2.80 1.63
C HIS A 117 -11.22 3.76 2.39
N ARG A 118 -10.67 4.61 3.25
CA ARG A 118 -11.42 5.64 4.01
C ARG A 118 -12.14 6.68 3.15
N ASP A 119 -11.70 6.87 1.91
CA ASP A 119 -12.32 7.81 0.98
C ASP A 119 -13.59 7.24 0.35
N LEU A 120 -13.81 5.92 0.51
CA LEU A 120 -14.94 5.18 -0.06
C LEU A 120 -15.87 4.59 1.00
N ALA A 121 -15.43 4.48 2.25
CA ALA A 121 -16.19 3.88 3.34
C ALA A 121 -15.78 4.46 4.70
N ALA A 122 -16.67 4.37 5.69
CA ALA A 122 -16.40 4.78 7.07
C ALA A 122 -15.44 3.79 7.75
N THR A 123 -14.14 3.99 7.58
CA THR A 123 -13.08 3.13 8.14
C THR A 123 -11.82 3.93 8.43
N GLN A 124 -10.96 3.43 9.33
CA GLN A 124 -9.61 4.00 9.54
C GLN A 124 -8.60 3.58 8.46
N CYS A 125 -8.90 2.53 7.68
CA CYS A 125 -8.02 2.02 6.63
C CYS A 125 -7.84 3.06 5.49
N PRO A 126 -6.62 3.32 5.04
CA PRO A 126 -5.33 2.66 5.32
C PRO A 126 -4.50 3.29 6.45
N GLY A 127 -5.10 3.97 7.42
CA GLY A 127 -4.42 4.59 8.56
C GLY A 127 -3.90 6.01 8.30
N GLY A 128 -3.99 6.50 7.07
CA GLY A 128 -3.55 7.82 6.62
C GLY A 128 -4.24 8.27 5.35
N ASP A 129 -3.84 9.42 4.83
CA ASP A 129 -4.32 9.95 3.55
C ASP A 129 -3.46 9.40 2.40
N ALA A 130 -4.00 8.38 1.73
CA ALA A 130 -3.31 7.71 0.61
C ALA A 130 -3.12 8.63 -0.60
N GLY A 131 -4.08 9.53 -0.88
CA GLY A 131 -4.02 10.49 -1.98
C GLY A 131 -2.92 11.53 -1.76
N ALA A 132 -2.85 12.10 -0.56
CA ALA A 132 -1.80 13.04 -0.19
C ALA A 132 -0.42 12.36 -0.21
N TRP A 133 -0.30 11.14 0.34
CA TRP A 133 0.94 10.37 0.28
C TRP A 133 1.39 10.12 -1.18
N TRP A 134 0.47 9.71 -2.05
CA TRP A 134 0.76 9.47 -3.46
C TRP A 134 1.23 10.73 -4.18
N SER A 135 0.56 11.85 -3.95
CA SER A 135 0.95 13.15 -4.52
C SER A 135 2.36 13.57 -4.09
N ALA A 136 2.68 13.38 -2.80
CA ALA A 136 4.02 13.65 -2.27
C ALA A 136 5.08 12.70 -2.84
N TRP A 137 4.74 11.41 -3.03
CA TRP A 137 5.60 10.44 -3.68
C TRP A 137 5.95 10.87 -5.11
N GLN A 138 4.95 11.21 -5.92
CA GLN A 138 5.16 11.67 -7.30
C GLN A 138 6.02 12.94 -7.37
N ALA A 139 5.83 13.89 -6.46
CA ALA A 139 6.62 15.11 -6.38
C ALA A 139 8.10 14.79 -6.12
N LYS A 140 8.39 13.84 -5.21
CA LYS A 140 9.77 13.38 -4.93
C LYS A 140 10.43 12.74 -6.17
N GLN A 141 9.69 11.99 -6.97
CA GLN A 141 10.23 11.36 -8.19
C GLN A 141 10.54 12.39 -9.29
N LYS A 142 9.78 13.48 -9.33
CA LYS A 142 9.97 14.57 -10.32
C LYS A 142 11.04 15.57 -9.91
N ALA A 143 11.44 15.59 -8.64
CA ALA A 143 12.48 16.49 -8.16
C ALA A 143 13.81 16.20 -8.88
N PRO A 144 14.53 17.23 -9.38
CA PRO A 144 15.84 17.03 -9.97
C PRO A 144 16.79 16.43 -8.93
N ALA A 145 17.67 15.53 -9.38
CA ALA A 145 18.69 14.98 -8.51
C ALA A 145 19.49 16.12 -7.83
N PRO A 146 19.81 16.02 -6.55
CA PRO A 146 20.61 17.04 -5.89
C PRO A 146 21.95 17.22 -6.60
N THR A 147 22.27 18.45 -7.02
CA THR A 147 23.50 18.79 -7.72
C THR A 147 24.51 19.43 -6.77
N GLY A 148 25.82 19.25 -7.02
CA GLY A 148 26.89 19.91 -6.25
C GLY A 148 27.05 19.36 -4.83
N LEU A 149 27.37 20.27 -3.87
CA LEU A 149 27.60 19.93 -2.46
C LEU A 149 26.42 19.18 -1.80
N ALA A 150 25.18 19.45 -2.19
CA ALA A 150 24.00 18.74 -1.70
C ALA A 150 24.01 17.25 -2.03
N ALA A 151 24.55 16.84 -3.20
CA ALA A 151 24.70 15.43 -3.56
C ALA A 151 25.71 14.70 -2.67
N TRP A 152 26.77 15.38 -2.26
CA TRP A 152 27.79 14.86 -1.34
C TRP A 152 27.23 14.59 0.06
N PHE A 153 26.43 15.51 0.60
CA PHE A 153 25.80 15.34 1.91
C PHE A 153 24.73 14.23 1.91
N ALA A 154 23.96 14.07 0.83
CA ALA A 154 22.98 13.00 0.69
C ALA A 154 23.67 11.61 0.61
N ALA A 155 24.80 11.50 -0.10
CA ALA A 155 25.60 10.28 -0.19
C ALA A 155 26.20 9.90 1.16
N LEU A 156 26.74 10.84 1.92
CA LEU A 156 27.29 10.61 3.27
C LEU A 156 26.21 10.13 4.26
N ALA A 157 25.01 10.73 4.24
CA ALA A 157 23.90 10.32 5.09
C ALA A 157 23.46 8.86 4.79
N SER A 158 23.48 8.43 3.52
CA SER A 158 23.13 7.06 3.14
C SER A 158 24.17 6.00 3.60
N ILE A 159 25.43 6.39 3.75
CA ILE A 159 26.51 5.51 4.23
C ILE A 159 26.41 5.31 5.76
N PHE A 160 26.06 6.37 6.50
CA PHE A 160 25.88 6.29 7.95
C PHE A 160 24.65 5.48 8.36
N ASN A 161 23.57 5.54 7.58
CA ASN A 161 22.31 4.83 7.90
C ASN A 161 22.34 3.32 7.54
N ARG A 162 23.40 2.80 6.92
CA ARG A 162 23.58 1.37 6.63
C ARG A 162 24.41 0.62 7.69
N ARG A 163 24.81 1.28 8.79
CA ARG A 163 25.68 0.71 9.83
C ARG A 163 25.02 0.64 11.22
N THR A 164 23.71 0.80 11.34
CA THR A 164 22.97 0.62 12.61
C THR A 164 21.95 -0.51 12.48
#